data_9ab88a55098009d90394e2d73d759ea7
#
_entry.id   9ab88a55098009d90394e2d73d759ea7
#
_cell.length_a   1.000
_cell.length_b   1.000
_cell.length_c   1.000
_cell.angle_alpha   90.00
_cell.angle_beta   90.00
_cell.angle_gamma   90.00
#
_symmetry.space_group_name_H-M   'P 1'
#
loop_
_entity.id
_entity.type
_entity.pdbx_description
1 polymer ?
#
loop_
_entity_poly.entity_id
_entity_poly.type
_entity_poly.pdbx_seq_one_letter_code
_entity_poly.pdbx_strand_id
1 'polypeptide(L)'
;MDKKKMRKVLQKLALLGIIASLSAFTLGGCQKTTESKETQTEAKSEAKADETKQEEETESTDKEENTEEAKDTDKAEEKTDETEKKTEEKTEEKAEEEKKVELEKTEHPTFTSDGIRKLVLNRDGEEIFSLSKEPADYKMEFDYWEILNPYDETATVNTETMYKLFDVLSGFDFSTTAEVPDGTDTGVAGSTTTMQIDYTESTDTSAEADKTVTLLLGNEDDLGNRYVAVAGYENEVYTIPSSTLEAIYNLNPFDYILKIPALVNIDTVESIDIKTKESSYTMKIKDGKYYMGDKEVEKETFTTLYQALLNVMLDSNLDTPKADNEKEEVLRMVFHRSTKEAPEITLTYYTYDGNYDSVAVNGTERYLVKNADVNTLVKQIAESFK
;
A
#
# COMPACT_ATOMS: atom_id res chain seq x y z
N MET A 1 -25.17 -2.69 -10.64
CA MET A 1 -23.93 -1.93 -10.50
C MET A 1 -22.87 -2.95 -10.11
N ASP A 2 -21.79 -3.06 -10.85
CA ASP A 2 -20.79 -4.10 -10.70
C ASP A 2 -20.08 -3.97 -9.34
N LYS A 3 -19.96 -5.07 -8.58
CA LYS A 3 -19.30 -5.09 -7.26
C LYS A 3 -17.88 -4.49 -7.31
N LYS A 4 -17.18 -4.65 -8.43
CA LYS A 4 -15.84 -4.10 -8.69
C LYS A 4 -15.85 -2.55 -8.78
N LYS A 5 -16.90 -1.94 -9.37
CA LYS A 5 -17.05 -0.47 -9.41
C LYS A 5 -17.41 0.13 -8.05
N MET A 6 -18.18 -0.59 -7.24
CA MET A 6 -18.54 -0.15 -5.90
C MET A 6 -17.34 -0.16 -4.94
N ARG A 7 -16.46 -1.17 -5.05
CA ARG A 7 -15.20 -1.24 -4.29
C ARG A 7 -14.27 -0.05 -4.59
N LYS A 8 -14.08 0.32 -5.87
CA LYS A 8 -13.24 1.47 -6.28
C LYS A 8 -13.75 2.81 -5.74
N VAL A 9 -15.07 2.98 -5.62
CA VAL A 9 -15.66 4.21 -5.07
C VAL A 9 -15.48 4.28 -3.55
N LEU A 10 -15.68 3.16 -2.86
CA LEU A 10 -15.49 3.07 -1.40
C LEU A 10 -14.04 3.29 -0.97
N GLN A 11 -13.06 2.77 -1.75
CA GLN A 11 -11.64 2.98 -1.46
C GLN A 11 -11.21 4.43 -1.62
N LYS A 12 -11.66 5.12 -2.67
CA LYS A 12 -11.36 6.55 -2.86
C LYS A 12 -11.97 7.42 -1.74
N LEU A 13 -13.13 7.04 -1.21
CA LEU A 13 -13.77 7.72 -0.11
C LEU A 13 -13.08 7.45 1.25
N ALA A 14 -12.61 6.22 1.48
CA ALA A 14 -11.88 5.88 2.70
C ALA A 14 -10.50 6.57 2.76
N LEU A 15 -9.77 6.61 1.63
CA LEU A 15 -8.48 7.31 1.53
C LEU A 15 -8.62 8.82 1.76
N LEU A 16 -9.65 9.44 1.17
CA LEU A 16 -9.94 10.87 1.36
C LEU A 16 -10.33 11.21 2.80
N GLY A 17 -11.00 10.31 3.51
CA GLY A 17 -11.37 10.49 4.91
C GLY A 17 -10.16 10.47 5.85
N ILE A 18 -9.16 9.64 5.59
CA ILE A 18 -7.96 9.51 6.41
C ILE A 18 -7.02 10.69 6.21
N ILE A 19 -6.85 11.16 4.97
CA ILE A 19 -5.98 12.32 4.67
C ILE A 19 -6.55 13.61 5.25
N ALA A 20 -7.86 13.80 5.24
CA ALA A 20 -8.52 14.98 5.81
C ALA A 20 -8.41 15.04 7.35
N SER A 21 -8.34 13.90 8.04
CA SER A 21 -8.19 13.85 9.50
C SER A 21 -6.76 14.08 9.98
N LEU A 22 -5.75 13.72 9.19
CA LEU A 22 -4.33 13.95 9.53
C LEU A 22 -3.92 15.43 9.42
N SER A 23 -4.57 16.22 8.57
CA SER A 23 -4.24 17.65 8.39
C SER A 23 -4.85 18.58 9.45
N ALA A 24 -5.76 18.12 10.29
CA ALA A 24 -6.41 18.96 11.31
C ALA A 24 -5.67 19.03 12.66
N PHE A 25 -4.61 18.24 12.88
CA PHE A 25 -3.91 18.16 14.15
C PHE A 25 -2.63 19.02 14.27
N THR A 26 -2.25 19.81 13.25
CA THR A 26 -1.02 20.62 13.29
C THR A 26 -1.21 22.10 13.70
N LEU A 27 -2.39 22.53 14.16
CA LEU A 27 -2.63 23.91 14.60
C LEU A 27 -3.22 23.97 16.02
N GLY A 28 -2.37 23.74 17.00
CA GLY A 28 -2.77 23.98 18.40
C GLY A 28 -1.62 23.88 19.38
N GLY A 29 -0.92 24.97 19.61
CA GLY A 29 -0.11 25.09 20.81
C GLY A 29 1.28 25.69 20.66
N CYS A 30 1.39 27.01 20.79
CA CYS A 30 2.14 27.63 21.87
C CYS A 30 2.14 29.14 21.70
N GLN A 31 1.49 29.79 22.62
CA GLN A 31 1.63 31.20 22.88
C GLN A 31 2.49 31.37 24.16
N LYS A 32 3.59 32.11 24.06
CA LYS A 32 3.94 33.18 24.98
C LYS A 32 5.30 33.80 24.68
N THR A 33 5.21 35.07 24.30
CA THR A 33 5.88 36.30 24.74
C THR A 33 7.40 36.40 24.66
N THR A 34 7.88 37.36 23.85
CA THR A 34 8.39 38.65 24.34
C THR A 34 8.59 39.65 23.20
N GLU A 35 8.28 40.92 23.49
CA GLU A 35 8.37 42.12 22.68
C GLU A 35 9.79 42.43 22.17
N SER A 36 9.89 42.99 20.95
CA SER A 36 10.67 44.23 20.67
C SER A 36 10.42 44.69 19.23
N LYS A 37 9.84 45.83 19.12
CA LYS A 37 9.86 47.07 18.32
C LYS A 37 10.59 47.10 16.95
N GLU A 38 9.81 47.70 16.04
CA GLU A 38 10.12 48.69 14.95
C GLU A 38 10.96 48.19 13.76
N THR A 39 10.49 48.36 12.51
CA THR A 39 10.29 49.59 11.77
C THR A 39 9.52 49.32 10.44
N GLN A 40 8.66 50.22 10.06
CA GLN A 40 7.86 50.36 8.84
C GLN A 40 8.69 50.40 7.56
N THR A 41 8.15 49.85 6.46
CA THR A 41 8.04 50.64 5.22
C THR A 41 6.92 50.07 4.31
N GLU A 42 6.02 50.93 3.94
CA GLU A 42 4.92 50.78 2.99
C GLU A 42 5.43 50.65 1.55
N ALA A 43 4.75 49.87 0.74
CA ALA A 43 4.48 50.26 -0.64
C ALA A 43 3.26 49.53 -1.19
N LYS A 44 2.31 50.31 -1.49
CA LYS A 44 1.01 50.18 -2.15
C LYS A 44 1.19 49.92 -3.64
N SER A 45 0.42 49.03 -4.26
CA SER A 45 -0.19 49.36 -5.57
C SER A 45 -1.38 48.45 -5.85
N GLU A 46 -2.43 49.13 -6.20
CA GLU A 46 -3.76 48.70 -6.57
C GLU A 46 -3.86 48.20 -8.02
N ALA A 47 -4.91 47.48 -8.27
CA ALA A 47 -5.92 47.56 -9.35
C ALA A 47 -5.83 46.41 -10.36
N LYS A 48 -6.85 45.81 -10.87
CA LYS A 48 -8.28 46.05 -11.07
C LYS A 48 -8.86 44.80 -11.75
N ALA A 49 -10.10 44.56 -11.49
CA ALA A 49 -11.00 43.58 -12.10
C ALA A 49 -11.19 43.78 -13.62
N ASP A 50 -11.54 42.70 -14.33
CA ASP A 50 -12.59 42.79 -15.35
C ASP A 50 -13.29 41.41 -15.54
N GLU A 51 -14.61 41.48 -15.50
CA GLU A 51 -15.58 40.45 -15.84
C GLU A 51 -15.72 40.35 -17.36
N THR A 52 -16.00 39.16 -17.90
CA THR A 52 -16.98 39.05 -18.97
C THR A 52 -17.57 37.63 -19.06
N LYS A 53 -18.90 37.61 -18.93
CA LYS A 53 -19.85 36.54 -19.28
C LYS A 53 -19.88 36.27 -20.77
N GLN A 54 -20.23 35.08 -21.17
CA GLN A 54 -21.35 34.73 -22.08
C GLN A 54 -21.44 33.22 -22.28
N GLU A 55 -22.54 32.73 -22.01
CA GLU A 55 -23.58 31.81 -22.41
C GLU A 55 -23.72 31.61 -23.93
N GLU A 56 -24.09 30.37 -24.27
CA GLU A 56 -25.18 29.88 -25.15
C GLU A 56 -24.84 28.46 -25.65
N GLU A 57 -25.54 27.47 -25.21
CA GLU A 57 -26.75 26.77 -25.74
C GLU A 57 -26.76 26.47 -27.23
N THR A 58 -27.03 25.22 -27.56
CA THR A 58 -28.05 24.59 -28.38
C THR A 58 -27.63 23.16 -28.69
N GLU A 59 -28.32 22.15 -28.20
CA GLU A 59 -29.57 21.49 -28.61
C GLU A 59 -29.49 20.68 -29.92
N SER A 60 -29.84 19.45 -29.80
CA SER A 60 -30.80 18.57 -30.48
C SER A 60 -30.17 17.67 -31.55
N THR A 61 -30.57 16.50 -31.72
CA THR A 61 -31.71 15.62 -31.69
C THR A 61 -31.39 14.32 -32.42
N ASP A 62 -31.87 13.26 -31.87
CA ASP A 62 -32.71 12.17 -32.46
C ASP A 62 -32.18 11.39 -33.67
N LYS A 63 -32.30 10.14 -33.68
CA LYS A 63 -33.31 9.10 -33.74
C LYS A 63 -32.77 7.78 -34.23
N GLU A 64 -33.21 6.76 -33.54
CA GLU A 64 -33.97 5.57 -33.97
C GLU A 64 -33.31 4.67 -35.03
N GLU A 65 -33.29 3.47 -34.76
CA GLU A 65 -34.21 2.29 -34.72
C GLU A 65 -33.71 1.25 -35.71
N ASN A 66 -33.60 0.04 -35.50
CA ASN A 66 -34.57 -1.02 -35.38
C ASN A 66 -33.92 -2.39 -35.64
N THR A 67 -34.28 -3.30 -34.77
CA THR A 67 -34.92 -4.62 -34.91
C THR A 67 -34.27 -5.75 -35.68
N GLU A 68 -34.24 -6.85 -34.93
CA GLU A 68 -34.81 -8.20 -35.18
C GLU A 68 -34.04 -9.10 -36.16
N GLU A 69 -34.00 -10.34 -36.02
CA GLU A 69 -34.61 -11.48 -35.31
C GLU A 69 -33.77 -12.73 -35.57
N ALA A 70 -33.59 -13.52 -34.57
CA ALA A 70 -34.09 -14.85 -34.25
C ALA A 70 -33.95 -15.99 -35.30
N LYS A 71 -33.67 -17.09 -34.69
CA LYS A 71 -34.07 -18.50 -34.89
C LYS A 71 -32.92 -19.45 -35.12
N ASP A 72 -32.69 -20.29 -34.19
CA ASP A 72 -33.38 -21.51 -33.74
C ASP A 72 -33.01 -22.78 -34.55
N THR A 73 -32.81 -23.77 -33.78
CA THR A 73 -33.00 -25.24 -33.91
C THR A 73 -31.70 -26.05 -33.97
N ASP A 74 -31.45 -26.84 -33.02
CA ASP A 74 -32.10 -28.00 -32.39
C ASP A 74 -31.32 -29.32 -32.64
N LYS A 75 -31.17 -30.06 -31.55
CA LYS A 75 -31.18 -31.53 -31.41
C LYS A 75 -29.93 -32.32 -31.80
N ALA A 76 -29.44 -33.10 -31.02
CA ALA A 76 -29.78 -34.12 -30.01
C ALA A 76 -28.84 -35.32 -30.13
N GLU A 77 -28.56 -35.89 -28.96
CA GLU A 77 -28.46 -37.34 -28.65
C GLU A 77 -27.30 -38.14 -29.26
N GLU A 78 -26.69 -38.98 -28.62
CA GLU A 78 -26.78 -39.86 -27.46
C GLU A 78 -25.68 -40.92 -27.53
N LYS A 79 -25.31 -41.39 -26.35
CA LYS A 79 -24.89 -42.74 -25.92
C LYS A 79 -23.41 -43.05 -25.70
N THR A 80 -23.19 -43.16 -24.41
CA THR A 80 -22.66 -44.27 -23.58
C THR A 80 -21.79 -45.32 -24.26
N ASP A 81 -20.61 -45.60 -23.66
CA ASP A 81 -20.39 -46.90 -23.06
C ASP A 81 -19.26 -46.91 -22.01
N GLU A 82 -19.51 -47.66 -20.94
CA GLU A 82 -18.65 -47.93 -19.81
C GLU A 82 -17.52 -48.89 -20.22
N THR A 83 -16.38 -48.78 -19.63
CA THR A 83 -15.69 -49.95 -19.05
C THR A 83 -14.69 -49.56 -17.97
N GLU A 84 -14.91 -50.11 -16.79
CA GLU A 84 -14.03 -50.18 -15.61
C GLU A 84 -12.67 -50.80 -15.92
N LYS A 85 -11.59 -50.33 -15.34
CA LYS A 85 -10.82 -51.03 -14.30
C LYS A 85 -9.45 -50.45 -13.99
N LYS A 86 -9.24 -50.36 -12.72
CA LYS A 86 -8.05 -50.67 -11.91
C LYS A 86 -7.19 -49.51 -11.43
N THR A 87 -7.38 -49.28 -10.16
CA THR A 87 -6.54 -48.81 -9.07
C THR A 87 -5.03 -49.08 -9.27
N GLU A 88 -4.26 -48.01 -9.25
CA GLU A 88 -2.96 -47.98 -8.57
C GLU A 88 -2.76 -46.59 -7.97
N GLU A 89 -2.69 -46.60 -6.66
CA GLU A 89 -2.23 -45.49 -5.83
C GLU A 89 -0.84 -45.06 -6.30
N LYS A 90 -0.70 -43.83 -6.75
CA LYS A 90 0.56 -43.14 -6.79
C LYS A 90 0.31 -41.73 -6.26
N THR A 91 0.75 -41.55 -5.04
CA THR A 91 0.97 -40.28 -4.39
C THR A 91 1.82 -39.43 -5.33
N GLU A 92 1.19 -38.59 -6.14
CA GLU A 92 1.86 -37.52 -6.81
C GLU A 92 1.71 -36.30 -5.89
N GLU A 93 2.79 -35.97 -5.22
CA GLU A 93 3.16 -34.66 -4.76
C GLU A 93 2.95 -33.73 -5.96
N LYS A 94 1.83 -33.01 -5.97
CA LYS A 94 1.58 -31.92 -6.88
C LYS A 94 2.42 -30.75 -6.39
N ALA A 95 3.70 -30.76 -6.79
CA ALA A 95 4.42 -29.51 -6.90
C ALA A 95 3.56 -28.62 -7.80
N GLU A 96 2.99 -27.56 -7.26
CA GLU A 96 2.52 -26.43 -8.05
C GLU A 96 3.76 -25.89 -8.76
N GLU A 97 3.94 -26.37 -9.98
CA GLU A 97 4.73 -25.67 -10.96
C GLU A 97 4.04 -24.32 -11.13
N GLU A 98 4.54 -23.30 -10.44
CA GLU A 98 4.32 -21.93 -10.87
C GLU A 98 4.60 -21.93 -12.37
N LYS A 99 3.57 -21.75 -13.16
CA LYS A 99 3.70 -21.46 -14.57
C LYS A 99 4.43 -20.12 -14.62
N LYS A 100 5.76 -20.21 -14.64
CA LYS A 100 6.61 -19.11 -15.04
C LYS A 100 6.18 -18.82 -16.48
N VAL A 101 5.30 -17.84 -16.63
CA VAL A 101 5.00 -17.28 -17.94
C VAL A 101 6.34 -16.76 -18.40
N GLU A 102 6.94 -17.39 -19.39
CA GLU A 102 8.11 -16.86 -20.08
C GLU A 102 7.60 -15.63 -20.82
N LEU A 103 7.64 -14.50 -20.15
CA LEU A 103 7.26 -13.21 -20.72
C LEU A 103 8.30 -12.88 -21.80
N GLU A 104 7.82 -12.46 -22.95
CA GLU A 104 8.71 -12.03 -24.04
C GLU A 104 9.64 -10.94 -23.52
N LYS A 105 10.95 -11.14 -23.67
CA LYS A 105 11.93 -10.12 -23.32
C LYS A 105 11.74 -8.91 -24.24
N THR A 106 11.63 -7.76 -23.63
CA THR A 106 11.55 -6.48 -24.34
C THR A 106 12.94 -5.91 -24.43
N GLU A 107 13.41 -5.61 -25.63
CA GLU A 107 14.70 -4.96 -25.84
C GLU A 107 14.70 -3.52 -25.32
N HIS A 108 13.53 -2.86 -25.39
CA HIS A 108 13.33 -1.47 -24.96
C HIS A 108 12.10 -1.38 -24.03
N PRO A 109 12.24 -1.73 -22.74
CA PRO A 109 11.10 -1.73 -21.85
C PRO A 109 10.55 -0.31 -21.66
N THR A 110 9.22 -0.20 -21.65
CA THR A 110 8.52 1.05 -21.37
C THR A 110 7.54 0.80 -20.23
N PHE A 111 7.69 1.55 -19.16
CA PHE A 111 6.85 1.42 -17.98
C PHE A 111 5.87 2.58 -17.90
N THR A 112 4.69 2.29 -17.38
CA THR A 112 3.78 3.31 -16.85
C THR A 112 3.52 2.99 -15.40
N SER A 113 3.35 4.01 -14.55
CA SER A 113 3.09 3.81 -13.12
C SER A 113 1.86 2.91 -12.88
N ASP A 114 0.84 3.04 -13.73
CA ASP A 114 -0.36 2.19 -13.65
C ASP A 114 -0.17 0.80 -14.28
N GLY A 115 0.89 0.60 -15.05
CA GLY A 115 1.20 -0.67 -15.73
C GLY A 115 1.98 -1.64 -14.86
N ILE A 116 2.71 -1.18 -13.85
CA ILE A 116 3.49 -2.04 -12.95
C ILE A 116 2.55 -2.94 -12.14
N ARG A 117 2.92 -4.21 -11.98
CA ARG A 117 2.15 -5.23 -11.24
C ARG A 117 2.94 -5.86 -10.11
N LYS A 118 4.25 -6.02 -10.27
CA LYS A 118 5.15 -6.56 -9.25
C LYS A 118 6.50 -5.88 -9.38
N LEU A 119 7.17 -5.73 -8.26
CA LEU A 119 8.52 -5.21 -8.19
C LEU A 119 9.31 -6.04 -7.18
N VAL A 120 10.53 -6.43 -7.55
CA VAL A 120 11.48 -7.14 -6.67
C VAL A 120 12.83 -6.45 -6.75
N LEU A 121 13.33 -5.95 -5.65
CA LEU A 121 14.66 -5.34 -5.54
C LEU A 121 15.59 -6.28 -4.78
N ASN A 122 16.65 -6.69 -5.45
CA ASN A 122 17.73 -7.47 -4.85
C ASN A 122 18.98 -6.63 -4.68
N ARG A 123 19.71 -6.86 -3.59
CA ARG A 123 21.01 -6.27 -3.32
C ARG A 123 21.95 -7.33 -2.75
N ASP A 124 23.16 -7.44 -3.31
CA ASP A 124 24.16 -8.42 -2.89
C ASP A 124 23.65 -9.87 -2.84
N GLY A 125 22.71 -10.19 -3.74
CA GLY A 125 22.10 -11.52 -3.86
C GLY A 125 20.94 -11.78 -2.90
N GLU A 126 20.53 -10.79 -2.12
CA GLU A 126 19.38 -10.88 -1.21
C GLU A 126 18.22 -10.03 -1.70
N GLU A 127 17.00 -10.57 -1.62
CA GLU A 127 15.79 -9.80 -1.85
C GLU A 127 15.54 -8.88 -0.65
N ILE A 128 15.66 -7.57 -0.86
CA ILE A 128 15.50 -6.58 0.20
C ILE A 128 14.12 -5.94 0.22
N PHE A 129 13.43 -5.96 -0.92
CA PHE A 129 12.09 -5.40 -1.03
C PHE A 129 11.36 -6.04 -2.19
N SER A 130 10.12 -6.45 -1.94
CA SER A 130 9.22 -6.80 -3.02
C SER A 130 7.77 -6.45 -2.68
N LEU A 131 7.03 -6.10 -3.72
CA LEU A 131 5.61 -5.81 -3.64
C LEU A 131 4.88 -6.35 -4.87
N SER A 132 3.61 -6.70 -4.69
CA SER A 132 2.76 -7.23 -5.75
C SER A 132 1.36 -6.63 -5.67
N LYS A 133 0.74 -6.47 -6.83
CA LYS A 133 -0.65 -6.09 -6.97
C LYS A 133 -1.52 -7.35 -7.00
N GLU A 134 -2.56 -7.37 -6.20
CA GLU A 134 -3.49 -8.52 -6.13
C GLU A 134 -2.78 -9.83 -5.74
N PRO A 135 -2.07 -9.90 -4.60
CA PRO A 135 -1.42 -11.13 -4.16
C PRO A 135 -2.46 -12.23 -3.89
N ALA A 136 -2.05 -13.51 -4.09
CA ALA A 136 -2.93 -14.67 -4.00
C ALA A 136 -3.57 -14.84 -2.61
N ASP A 137 -2.86 -14.43 -1.56
CA ASP A 137 -3.25 -14.58 -0.17
C ASP A 137 -3.82 -13.28 0.46
N TYR A 138 -4.24 -12.34 -0.38
CA TYR A 138 -4.80 -11.08 0.10
C TYR A 138 -6.01 -11.29 1.02
N LYS A 139 -5.94 -10.71 2.22
CA LYS A 139 -6.95 -10.89 3.29
C LYS A 139 -7.49 -9.60 3.87
N MET A 140 -6.90 -8.45 3.51
CA MET A 140 -7.30 -7.12 4.00
C MET A 140 -8.12 -6.39 2.93
N GLU A 141 -9.28 -5.82 3.31
CA GLU A 141 -10.23 -5.25 2.32
C GLU A 141 -9.75 -3.98 1.62
N PHE A 142 -8.69 -3.35 2.07
CA PHE A 142 -8.26 -2.05 1.58
C PHE A 142 -7.12 -2.10 0.58
N ASP A 143 -6.29 -3.14 0.62
CA ASP A 143 -5.08 -3.21 -0.17
C ASP A 143 -5.25 -4.06 -1.41
N TYR A 144 -4.93 -3.50 -2.56
CA TYR A 144 -4.66 -4.23 -3.78
C TYR A 144 -3.18 -4.52 -3.94
N TRP A 145 -2.37 -3.93 -3.09
CA TRP A 145 -0.93 -4.09 -3.06
C TRP A 145 -0.51 -4.69 -1.73
N GLU A 146 0.42 -5.60 -1.79
CA GLU A 146 1.04 -6.22 -0.63
C GLU A 146 2.55 -6.16 -0.75
N ILE A 147 3.23 -5.89 0.36
CA ILE A 147 4.68 -6.03 0.45
C ILE A 147 4.95 -7.48 0.81
N LEU A 148 5.56 -8.22 -0.12
CA LEU A 148 5.87 -9.64 0.07
C LEU A 148 7.12 -9.83 0.91
N ASN A 149 8.08 -8.90 0.84
CA ASN A 149 9.33 -8.88 1.61
C ASN A 149 9.72 -7.42 1.92
N PRO A 150 10.14 -7.09 3.16
CA PRO A 150 10.34 -7.96 4.34
C PRO A 150 9.09 -8.10 5.23
N TYR A 151 7.95 -7.61 4.80
CA TYR A 151 6.70 -7.66 5.57
C TYR A 151 5.80 -8.79 5.08
N ASP A 152 4.60 -8.87 5.64
CA ASP A 152 3.54 -9.77 5.25
C ASP A 152 2.21 -9.00 5.12
N GLU A 153 1.11 -9.73 4.97
CA GLU A 153 -0.23 -9.17 4.83
C GLU A 153 -0.70 -8.27 6.00
N THR A 154 0.07 -8.20 7.10
CA THR A 154 -0.26 -7.31 8.23
C THR A 154 0.21 -5.87 8.02
N ALA A 155 1.14 -5.64 7.08
CA ALA A 155 1.65 -4.32 6.77
C ALA A 155 0.84 -3.66 5.64
N THR A 156 0.24 -2.52 5.92
CA THR A 156 -0.51 -1.78 4.91
C THR A 156 0.43 -0.93 4.07
N VAL A 157 0.36 -1.08 2.74
CA VAL A 157 1.20 -0.35 1.80
C VAL A 157 0.91 1.16 1.82
N ASN A 158 1.96 1.97 1.89
CA ASN A 158 1.90 3.40 1.61
C ASN A 158 1.88 3.61 0.08
N THR A 159 0.71 3.60 -0.51
CA THR A 159 0.52 3.71 -1.95
C THR A 159 1.05 5.03 -2.53
N GLU A 160 1.06 6.11 -1.76
CA GLU A 160 1.64 7.39 -2.20
C GLU A 160 3.16 7.26 -2.42
N THR A 161 3.89 6.68 -1.46
CA THR A 161 5.33 6.45 -1.60
C THR A 161 5.63 5.44 -2.70
N MET A 162 4.82 4.38 -2.80
CA MET A 162 4.93 3.37 -3.84
C MET A 162 4.79 3.98 -5.25
N TYR A 163 3.75 4.77 -5.49
CA TYR A 163 3.55 5.40 -6.81
C TYR A 163 4.63 6.42 -7.15
N LYS A 164 5.25 7.09 -6.17
CA LYS A 164 6.44 7.93 -6.43
C LYS A 164 7.61 7.12 -6.98
N LEU A 165 7.83 5.89 -6.49
CA LEU A 165 8.81 4.98 -7.06
C LEU A 165 8.44 4.56 -8.48
N PHE A 166 7.17 4.23 -8.73
CA PHE A 166 6.70 3.86 -10.06
C PHE A 166 6.81 5.02 -11.05
N ASP A 167 6.58 6.25 -10.62
CA ASP A 167 6.80 7.45 -11.45
C ASP A 167 8.27 7.62 -11.82
N VAL A 168 9.20 7.32 -10.90
CA VAL A 168 10.65 7.29 -11.20
C VAL A 168 10.95 6.24 -12.27
N LEU A 169 10.43 5.01 -12.12
CA LEU A 169 10.64 3.94 -13.09
C LEU A 169 10.04 4.26 -14.46
N SER A 170 8.86 4.87 -14.48
CA SER A 170 8.19 5.26 -15.73
C SER A 170 8.92 6.38 -16.48
N GLY A 171 9.80 7.09 -15.81
CA GLY A 171 10.66 8.11 -16.40
C GLY A 171 11.96 7.57 -17.03
N PHE A 172 12.22 6.27 -16.93
CA PHE A 172 13.42 5.70 -17.54
C PHE A 172 13.29 5.64 -19.07
N ASP A 173 14.32 6.10 -19.76
CA ASP A 173 14.37 6.10 -21.23
C ASP A 173 15.39 5.05 -21.72
N PHE A 174 14.90 4.02 -22.36
CA PHE A 174 15.70 2.96 -22.97
C PHE A 174 15.74 3.08 -24.51
N SER A 175 15.38 4.23 -25.09
CA SER A 175 15.36 4.44 -26.54
C SER A 175 16.76 4.61 -27.16
N THR A 176 17.73 5.04 -26.36
CA THR A 176 19.08 5.35 -26.82
C THR A 176 20.13 4.75 -25.91
N THR A 177 20.97 3.87 -26.47
CA THR A 177 22.10 3.30 -25.73
C THR A 177 23.20 4.33 -25.51
N ALA A 178 23.91 4.19 -24.40
CA ALA A 178 25.06 5.03 -24.07
C ALA A 178 26.27 4.66 -24.95
N GLU A 179 27.04 5.66 -25.35
CA GLU A 179 28.36 5.44 -25.90
C GLU A 179 29.35 5.16 -24.74
N VAL A 180 29.74 3.89 -24.59
CA VAL A 180 30.67 3.46 -23.53
C VAL A 180 32.07 3.35 -24.13
N PRO A 181 33.10 4.10 -23.62
CA PRO A 181 34.44 4.00 -24.09
C PRO A 181 35.04 2.59 -23.90
N ASP A 182 35.88 2.15 -24.84
CA ASP A 182 36.55 0.86 -24.75
C ASP A 182 37.31 0.70 -23.41
N GLY A 183 37.08 -0.43 -22.74
CA GLY A 183 37.71 -0.77 -21.48
C GLY A 183 37.06 -0.16 -20.23
N THR A 184 35.94 0.54 -20.37
CA THR A 184 35.15 1.01 -19.22
C THR A 184 34.48 -0.15 -18.55
N ASP A 185 34.64 -0.30 -17.24
CA ASP A 185 33.86 -1.22 -16.43
C ASP A 185 32.52 -0.56 -16.03
N THR A 186 31.48 -0.91 -16.75
CA THR A 186 30.12 -0.41 -16.48
C THR A 186 29.46 -1.04 -15.24
N GLY A 187 30.00 -2.16 -14.75
CA GLY A 187 29.45 -2.89 -13.61
C GLY A 187 28.11 -3.60 -13.87
N VAL A 188 27.53 -3.51 -15.09
CA VAL A 188 26.21 -4.13 -15.36
C VAL A 188 26.29 -5.65 -15.44
N ALA A 189 27.37 -6.21 -16.05
CA ALA A 189 27.52 -7.67 -16.20
C ALA A 189 27.74 -8.41 -14.86
N GLY A 190 28.12 -7.71 -13.81
CA GLY A 190 28.32 -8.25 -12.46
C GLY A 190 27.48 -7.54 -11.42
N SER A 191 26.38 -6.92 -11.83
CA SER A 191 25.57 -6.10 -10.93
C SER A 191 25.06 -6.89 -9.73
N THR A 192 25.35 -6.36 -8.54
CA THR A 192 24.82 -6.88 -7.28
C THR A 192 23.48 -6.23 -6.90
N THR A 193 23.08 -5.17 -7.62
CA THR A 193 21.79 -4.51 -7.43
C THR A 193 20.92 -4.70 -8.66
N THR A 194 19.86 -5.48 -8.52
CA THR A 194 18.94 -5.78 -9.62
C THR A 194 17.52 -5.45 -9.25
N MET A 195 16.73 -5.01 -10.23
CA MET A 195 15.30 -4.76 -10.04
C MET A 195 14.50 -5.50 -11.10
N GLN A 196 13.72 -6.49 -10.66
CA GLN A 196 12.74 -7.14 -11.53
C GLN A 196 11.43 -6.38 -11.47
N ILE A 197 10.83 -6.17 -12.63
CA ILE A 197 9.55 -5.47 -12.80
C ILE A 197 8.65 -6.33 -13.67
N ASP A 198 7.51 -6.76 -13.11
CA ASP A 198 6.44 -7.39 -13.88
C ASP A 198 5.42 -6.30 -14.21
N TYR A 199 5.08 -6.14 -15.49
CA TYR A 199 4.28 -5.01 -15.95
C TYR A 199 3.43 -5.35 -17.16
N THR A 200 2.52 -4.46 -17.51
CA THR A 200 1.73 -4.50 -18.74
C THR A 200 1.69 -3.12 -19.38
N GLU A 201 1.67 -3.07 -20.69
CA GLU A 201 1.43 -1.85 -21.46
C GLU A 201 -0.09 -1.60 -21.69
N SER A 202 -0.94 -2.50 -21.20
CA SER A 202 -2.38 -2.32 -21.27
C SER A 202 -2.85 -1.14 -20.43
N THR A 203 -3.72 -0.32 -20.97
CA THR A 203 -4.41 0.75 -20.23
C THR A 203 -5.53 0.24 -19.32
N ASP A 204 -5.87 -1.05 -19.39
CA ASP A 204 -6.80 -1.69 -18.46
C ASP A 204 -6.09 -1.94 -17.13
N THR A 205 -6.48 -1.20 -16.10
CA THR A 205 -5.92 -1.32 -14.75
C THR A 205 -6.16 -2.68 -14.10
N SER A 206 -7.03 -3.53 -14.68
CA SER A 206 -7.29 -4.89 -14.24
C SER A 206 -6.51 -5.95 -15.04
N ALA A 207 -5.73 -5.55 -16.06
CA ALA A 207 -4.89 -6.47 -16.80
C ALA A 207 -3.78 -7.03 -15.89
N GLU A 208 -3.50 -8.31 -16.04
CA GLU A 208 -2.35 -8.96 -15.41
C GLU A 208 -1.05 -8.54 -16.10
N ALA A 209 0.09 -8.79 -15.45
CA ALA A 209 1.38 -8.60 -16.08
C ALA A 209 1.52 -9.59 -17.26
N ASP A 210 1.95 -9.07 -18.39
CA ASP A 210 2.25 -9.84 -19.60
C ASP A 210 3.72 -9.72 -20.01
N LYS A 211 4.50 -8.92 -19.28
CA LYS A 211 5.93 -8.68 -19.49
C LYS A 211 6.69 -8.69 -18.17
N THR A 212 7.92 -9.19 -18.21
CA THR A 212 8.88 -9.11 -17.11
C THR A 212 10.21 -8.61 -17.64
N VAL A 213 10.80 -7.68 -16.91
CA VAL A 213 12.17 -7.21 -17.17
C VAL A 213 12.95 -7.21 -15.88
N THR A 214 14.25 -7.49 -15.97
CA THR A 214 15.19 -7.31 -14.86
C THR A 214 16.20 -6.25 -15.26
N LEU A 215 16.23 -5.15 -14.54
CA LEU A 215 17.23 -4.09 -14.68
C LEU A 215 18.48 -4.44 -13.87
N LEU A 216 19.63 -4.30 -14.48
CA LEU A 216 20.95 -4.44 -13.87
C LEU A 216 21.50 -3.04 -13.62
N LEU A 217 21.71 -2.66 -12.36
CA LEU A 217 22.18 -1.34 -11.97
C LEU A 217 23.69 -1.38 -11.76
N GLY A 218 24.42 -0.68 -12.61
CA GLY A 218 25.89 -0.71 -12.66
C GLY A 218 26.57 0.45 -11.95
N ASN A 219 27.83 0.70 -12.35
CA ASN A 219 28.69 1.73 -11.80
C ASN A 219 28.22 3.13 -12.20
N GLU A 220 28.70 4.14 -11.50
CA GLU A 220 28.51 5.56 -11.85
C GLU A 220 29.62 6.01 -12.83
N ASP A 221 29.22 6.82 -13.82
CA ASP A 221 30.13 7.46 -14.74
C ASP A 221 30.71 8.79 -14.18
N ASP A 222 31.69 9.37 -14.87
CA ASP A 222 32.30 10.65 -14.46
C ASP A 222 31.35 11.86 -14.56
N LEU A 223 30.16 11.70 -15.15
CA LEU A 223 29.15 12.74 -15.35
C LEU A 223 28.02 12.69 -14.30
N GLY A 224 28.07 11.73 -13.38
CA GLY A 224 27.08 11.54 -12.34
C GLY A 224 25.84 10.78 -12.82
N ASN A 225 25.99 9.94 -13.85
CA ASN A 225 24.98 8.99 -14.28
C ASN A 225 25.42 7.57 -13.89
N ARG A 226 24.46 6.66 -13.77
CA ARG A 226 24.75 5.23 -13.61
C ARG A 226 24.42 4.47 -14.86
N TYR A 227 25.27 3.50 -15.14
CA TYR A 227 25.02 2.53 -16.19
C TYR A 227 23.89 1.60 -15.76
N VAL A 228 22.98 1.34 -16.69
CA VAL A 228 21.85 0.41 -16.50
C VAL A 228 21.77 -0.47 -17.74
N ALA A 229 21.51 -1.75 -17.57
CA ALA A 229 21.21 -2.66 -18.65
C ALA A 229 19.99 -3.52 -18.34
N VAL A 230 19.43 -4.11 -19.38
CA VAL A 230 18.39 -5.14 -19.26
C VAL A 230 19.07 -6.51 -19.23
N ALA A 231 18.72 -7.35 -18.28
CA ALA A 231 19.29 -8.70 -18.16
C ALA A 231 19.06 -9.51 -19.44
N GLY A 232 20.13 -10.06 -19.97
CA GLY A 232 20.17 -10.76 -21.26
C GLY A 232 20.48 -9.87 -22.47
N TYR A 233 20.65 -8.54 -22.25
CA TYR A 233 21.02 -7.53 -23.24
C TYR A 233 22.12 -6.62 -22.66
N GLU A 234 23.10 -7.20 -21.93
CA GLU A 234 24.14 -6.46 -21.18
C GLU A 234 25.12 -5.72 -22.10
N ASN A 235 25.10 -5.99 -23.39
CA ASN A 235 25.81 -5.24 -24.43
C ASN A 235 25.12 -3.93 -24.83
N GLU A 236 23.86 -3.74 -24.44
CA GLU A 236 23.09 -2.52 -24.61
C GLU A 236 23.01 -1.79 -23.29
N VAL A 237 23.89 -0.82 -23.09
CA VAL A 237 23.98 -0.08 -21.83
C VAL A 237 23.32 1.28 -22.00
N TYR A 238 22.59 1.67 -20.99
CA TYR A 238 21.92 2.95 -20.87
C TYR A 238 22.51 3.76 -19.73
N THR A 239 22.28 5.06 -19.71
CA THR A 239 22.68 5.91 -18.59
C THR A 239 21.46 6.61 -17.99
N ILE A 240 21.36 6.56 -16.68
CA ILE A 240 20.30 7.23 -15.91
C ILE A 240 20.99 8.10 -14.85
N PRO A 241 20.57 9.36 -14.64
CA PRO A 241 21.14 10.20 -13.61
C PRO A 241 21.15 9.51 -12.24
N SER A 242 22.29 9.49 -11.56
CA SER A 242 22.43 8.85 -10.24
C SER A 242 21.42 9.38 -9.24
N SER A 243 21.09 10.67 -9.29
CA SER A 243 20.07 11.29 -8.46
C SER A 243 18.67 10.70 -8.67
N THR A 244 18.35 10.23 -9.87
CA THR A 244 17.07 9.55 -10.17
C THR A 244 17.05 8.14 -9.54
N LEU A 245 18.21 7.46 -9.54
CA LEU A 245 18.34 6.11 -8.98
C LEU A 245 18.48 6.09 -7.45
N GLU A 246 18.66 7.24 -6.79
CA GLU A 246 18.71 7.32 -5.32
C GLU A 246 17.47 6.70 -4.66
N ALA A 247 16.30 6.84 -5.27
CA ALA A 247 15.06 6.24 -4.78
C ALA A 247 15.13 4.69 -4.71
N ILE A 248 15.98 4.07 -5.54
CA ILE A 248 16.21 2.63 -5.57
C ILE A 248 17.36 2.25 -4.66
N TYR A 249 18.51 2.94 -4.77
CA TYR A 249 19.69 2.63 -3.96
C TYR A 249 19.50 2.88 -2.46
N ASN A 250 18.73 3.91 -2.11
CA ASN A 250 18.41 4.28 -0.72
C ASN A 250 17.06 3.75 -0.26
N LEU A 251 16.43 2.83 -1.03
CA LEU A 251 15.14 2.26 -0.68
C LEU A 251 15.21 1.61 0.71
N ASN A 252 14.35 2.10 1.61
CA ASN A 252 14.12 1.53 2.92
C ASN A 252 12.67 0.99 2.95
N PRO A 253 12.46 -0.31 3.08
CA PRO A 253 11.12 -0.91 3.06
C PRO A 253 10.14 -0.28 4.06
N PHE A 254 10.63 0.17 5.22
CA PHE A 254 9.82 0.83 6.23
C PHE A 254 9.11 2.09 5.73
N ASP A 255 9.65 2.79 4.71
CA ASP A 255 9.02 3.99 4.16
C ASP A 255 7.84 3.67 3.23
N TYR A 256 7.71 2.42 2.82
CA TYR A 256 6.65 1.93 1.94
C TYR A 256 5.43 1.36 2.67
N ILE A 257 5.42 1.37 4.00
CA ILE A 257 4.24 1.03 4.80
C ILE A 257 3.61 2.29 5.40
N LEU A 258 2.29 2.23 5.61
CA LEU A 258 1.61 3.22 6.44
C LEU A 258 2.19 3.16 7.85
N LYS A 259 2.44 4.32 8.45
CA LYS A 259 3.03 4.40 9.79
C LYS A 259 1.99 4.20 10.90
N ILE A 260 1.04 3.31 10.68
CA ILE A 260 0.04 2.87 11.66
C ILE A 260 0.07 1.34 11.77
N PRO A 261 -0.19 0.75 12.94
CA PRO A 261 -0.10 -0.69 13.13
C PRO A 261 -1.06 -1.49 12.24
N ALA A 262 -2.27 -1.02 12.04
CA ALA A 262 -3.25 -1.64 11.18
C ALA A 262 -4.25 -0.62 10.64
N LEU A 263 -4.73 -0.85 9.42
CA LEU A 263 -5.83 -0.12 8.82
C LEU A 263 -7.10 -0.95 8.97
N VAL A 264 -8.06 -0.47 9.76
CA VAL A 264 -9.36 -1.13 9.97
C VAL A 264 -10.47 -0.23 9.45
N ASN A 265 -11.39 -0.77 8.64
CA ASN A 265 -12.55 -0.02 8.19
C ASN A 265 -13.65 -0.06 9.24
N ILE A 266 -14.07 1.09 9.74
CA ILE A 266 -15.13 1.21 10.75
C ILE A 266 -16.44 0.55 10.33
N ASP A 267 -16.78 0.59 9.03
CA ASP A 267 -18.01 0.00 8.50
C ASP A 267 -18.02 -1.54 8.58
N THR A 268 -16.87 -2.16 8.83
CA THR A 268 -16.74 -3.61 9.05
C THR A 268 -16.72 -3.98 10.54
N VAL A 269 -16.59 -3.01 11.44
CA VAL A 269 -16.44 -3.27 12.87
C VAL A 269 -17.80 -3.54 13.52
N GLU A 270 -17.89 -4.64 14.26
CA GLU A 270 -19.04 -4.98 15.12
C GLU A 270 -18.76 -4.59 16.57
N SER A 271 -17.56 -4.88 17.07
CA SER A 271 -17.12 -4.50 18.40
C SER A 271 -15.60 -4.38 18.49
N ILE A 272 -15.15 -3.68 19.53
CA ILE A 272 -13.73 -3.56 19.88
C ILE A 272 -13.60 -3.85 21.37
N ASP A 273 -12.85 -4.89 21.71
CA ASP A 273 -12.49 -5.19 23.08
C ASP A 273 -11.13 -4.55 23.38
N ILE A 274 -11.07 -3.77 24.45
CA ILE A 274 -9.90 -3.01 24.85
C ILE A 274 -9.50 -3.44 26.25
N LYS A 275 -8.26 -3.84 26.43
CA LYS A 275 -7.69 -4.23 27.72
C LYS A 275 -6.43 -3.41 28.01
N THR A 276 -6.45 -2.69 29.10
CA THR A 276 -5.28 -2.00 29.69
C THR A 276 -4.78 -2.78 30.91
N LYS A 277 -3.67 -2.36 31.50
CA LYS A 277 -3.21 -2.95 32.78
C LYS A 277 -4.25 -2.84 33.92
N GLU A 278 -5.10 -1.81 33.89
CA GLU A 278 -6.00 -1.48 35.00
C GLU A 278 -7.44 -1.91 34.75
N SER A 279 -7.90 -1.92 33.50
CA SER A 279 -9.32 -2.07 33.18
C SER A 279 -9.54 -2.68 31.81
N SER A 280 -10.76 -3.18 31.61
CA SER A 280 -11.24 -3.64 30.31
C SER A 280 -12.45 -2.81 29.89
N TYR A 281 -12.53 -2.51 28.60
CA TYR A 281 -13.59 -1.70 28.00
C TYR A 281 -14.07 -2.38 26.71
N THR A 282 -15.30 -2.08 26.30
CA THR A 282 -15.82 -2.55 25.02
C THR A 282 -16.53 -1.42 24.29
N MET A 283 -16.24 -1.26 23.02
CA MET A 283 -16.99 -0.42 22.08
C MET A 283 -17.81 -1.32 21.16
N LYS A 284 -19.06 -0.95 20.81
CA LYS A 284 -19.93 -1.76 19.93
C LYS A 284 -20.69 -0.90 18.94
N ILE A 285 -20.88 -1.45 17.74
CA ILE A 285 -21.79 -0.92 16.73
C ILE A 285 -22.91 -1.94 16.55
N LYS A 286 -24.14 -1.57 16.87
CA LYS A 286 -25.30 -2.44 16.78
C LYS A 286 -26.50 -1.69 16.22
N ASP A 287 -27.12 -2.22 15.18
CA ASP A 287 -28.34 -1.65 14.55
C ASP A 287 -28.16 -0.16 14.16
N GLY A 288 -26.96 0.22 13.71
CA GLY A 288 -26.60 1.59 13.35
C GLY A 288 -26.40 2.54 14.53
N LYS A 289 -26.35 2.02 15.76
CA LYS A 289 -26.11 2.75 17.00
C LYS A 289 -24.73 2.43 17.56
N TYR A 290 -24.16 3.37 18.27
CA TYR A 290 -22.80 3.33 18.83
C TYR A 290 -22.84 3.24 20.34
N TYR A 291 -22.07 2.35 20.93
CA TYR A 291 -22.04 2.09 22.36
C TYR A 291 -20.61 2.11 22.89
N MET A 292 -20.41 2.71 24.06
CA MET A 292 -19.20 2.63 24.87
C MET A 292 -19.57 1.99 26.20
N GLY A 293 -19.15 0.73 26.40
CA GLY A 293 -19.74 -0.12 27.42
C GLY A 293 -21.24 -0.36 27.13
N ASP A 294 -22.09 -0.09 28.14
CA ASP A 294 -23.56 -0.19 28.00
C ASP A 294 -24.24 1.13 27.62
N LYS A 295 -23.47 2.22 27.50
CA LYS A 295 -23.98 3.56 27.20
C LYS A 295 -24.03 3.80 25.69
N GLU A 296 -25.23 4.16 25.18
CA GLU A 296 -25.37 4.67 23.80
C GLU A 296 -24.72 6.07 23.72
N VAL A 297 -23.90 6.29 22.69
CA VAL A 297 -23.19 7.54 22.45
C VAL A 297 -23.40 8.04 21.04
N GLU A 298 -23.14 9.32 20.79
CA GLU A 298 -23.15 9.90 19.46
C GLU A 298 -22.03 9.31 18.58
N LYS A 299 -22.32 9.18 17.29
CA LYS A 299 -21.34 8.66 16.30
C LYS A 299 -20.00 9.38 16.40
N GLU A 300 -20.01 10.70 16.55
CA GLU A 300 -18.81 11.53 16.63
C GLU A 300 -17.91 11.15 17.84
N THR A 301 -18.54 10.93 19.00
CA THR A 301 -17.83 10.49 20.22
C THR A 301 -17.16 9.13 20.00
N PHE A 302 -17.89 8.18 19.41
CA PHE A 302 -17.37 6.85 19.08
C PHE A 302 -16.21 6.93 18.08
N THR A 303 -16.39 7.66 16.97
CA THR A 303 -15.39 7.75 15.90
C THR A 303 -14.13 8.47 16.36
N THR A 304 -14.24 9.44 17.26
CA THR A 304 -13.08 10.13 17.85
C THR A 304 -12.17 9.16 18.60
N LEU A 305 -12.74 8.31 19.46
CA LEU A 305 -11.95 7.29 20.16
C LEU A 305 -11.46 6.22 19.18
N TYR A 306 -12.33 5.75 18.26
CA TYR A 306 -11.96 4.79 17.25
C TYR A 306 -10.71 5.21 16.43
N GLN A 307 -10.68 6.46 15.98
CA GLN A 307 -9.52 7.01 15.27
C GLN A 307 -8.27 7.04 16.17
N ALA A 308 -8.43 7.40 17.44
CA ALA A 308 -7.31 7.40 18.36
C ALA A 308 -6.71 6.00 18.58
N LEU A 309 -7.56 4.95 18.61
CA LEU A 309 -7.11 3.55 18.74
C LEU A 309 -6.18 3.12 17.60
N LEU A 310 -6.35 3.67 16.40
CA LEU A 310 -5.58 3.33 15.19
C LEU A 310 -4.39 4.28 14.93
N ASN A 311 -4.31 5.43 15.61
CA ASN A 311 -3.37 6.49 15.29
C ASN A 311 -2.08 6.49 16.13
N VAL A 312 -1.71 5.38 16.76
CA VAL A 312 -0.39 5.25 17.36
C VAL A 312 0.63 5.05 16.24
N MET A 313 1.50 6.04 16.05
CA MET A 313 2.42 6.04 14.91
C MET A 313 3.58 5.07 15.13
N LEU A 314 3.88 4.27 14.11
CA LEU A 314 5.08 3.44 14.04
C LEU A 314 6.32 4.34 13.95
N ASP A 315 7.33 4.09 14.79
CA ASP A 315 8.59 4.84 14.80
C ASP A 315 9.68 4.13 13.98
N SER A 316 9.82 2.82 14.15
CA SER A 316 10.80 2.00 13.46
C SER A 316 10.42 0.52 13.46
N ASN A 317 11.18 -0.27 12.68
CA ASN A 317 11.13 -1.72 12.79
C ASN A 317 11.69 -2.17 14.15
N LEU A 318 11.22 -3.32 14.61
CA LEU A 318 11.73 -4.02 15.76
C LEU A 318 12.72 -5.08 15.31
N ASP A 319 14.01 -4.85 15.51
CA ASP A 319 15.05 -5.79 15.07
C ASP A 319 15.08 -7.07 15.92
N THR A 320 14.85 -6.93 17.21
CA THR A 320 14.92 -8.05 18.16
C THR A 320 13.81 -7.96 19.19
N PRO A 321 12.77 -8.80 19.09
CA PRO A 321 11.73 -8.89 20.10
C PRO A 321 12.30 -9.33 21.44
N LYS A 322 11.76 -8.79 22.53
CA LYS A 322 12.07 -9.27 23.89
C LYS A 322 11.44 -10.61 24.16
N ALA A 323 12.05 -11.40 25.01
CA ALA A 323 11.44 -12.62 25.52
C ALA A 323 10.15 -12.30 26.30
N ASP A 324 9.19 -13.23 26.27
CA ASP A 324 7.86 -13.00 26.88
C ASP A 324 7.91 -12.69 28.39
N ASN A 325 8.92 -13.20 29.09
CA ASN A 325 9.13 -12.92 30.51
C ASN A 325 9.83 -11.59 30.80
N GLU A 326 10.24 -10.85 29.78
CA GLU A 326 10.94 -9.56 29.87
C GLU A 326 10.08 -8.37 29.42
N LYS A 327 8.85 -8.65 28.97
CA LYS A 327 7.90 -7.66 28.51
C LYS A 327 6.57 -7.78 29.21
N GLU A 328 5.87 -6.68 29.35
CA GLU A 328 4.52 -6.62 29.92
C GLU A 328 3.53 -6.08 28.90
N GLU A 329 2.33 -6.67 28.84
CA GLU A 329 1.21 -6.14 28.04
C GLU A 329 0.76 -4.80 28.62
N VAL A 330 0.86 -3.74 27.84
CA VAL A 330 0.44 -2.37 28.20
C VAL A 330 -0.99 -2.11 27.76
N LEU A 331 -1.29 -2.49 26.52
CA LEU A 331 -2.58 -2.28 25.87
C LEU A 331 -2.82 -3.39 24.88
N ARG A 332 -4.03 -3.97 24.88
CA ARG A 332 -4.49 -4.90 23.87
C ARG A 332 -5.83 -4.44 23.34
N MET A 333 -5.99 -4.47 22.02
CA MET A 333 -7.24 -4.15 21.33
C MET A 333 -7.56 -5.27 20.36
N VAL A 334 -8.81 -5.74 20.38
CA VAL A 334 -9.32 -6.75 19.44
C VAL A 334 -10.48 -6.14 18.69
N PHE A 335 -10.31 -5.96 17.40
CA PHE A 335 -11.37 -5.47 16.49
C PHE A 335 -12.09 -6.67 15.91
N HIS A 336 -13.34 -6.88 16.31
CA HIS A 336 -14.23 -7.90 15.75
C HIS A 336 -14.95 -7.32 14.54
N ARG A 337 -14.89 -8.03 13.41
CA ARG A 337 -15.36 -7.53 12.11
C ARG A 337 -16.39 -8.46 11.47
N SER A 338 -17.28 -7.89 10.68
CA SER A 338 -18.29 -8.62 9.90
C SER A 338 -17.75 -9.29 8.63
N THR A 339 -16.45 -9.14 8.34
CA THR A 339 -15.81 -9.71 7.16
C THR A 339 -15.40 -11.16 7.38
N LYS A 340 -15.42 -11.97 6.33
CA LYS A 340 -14.98 -13.37 6.39
C LYS A 340 -13.46 -13.46 6.41
N GLU A 341 -12.83 -12.61 5.62
CA GLU A 341 -11.39 -12.42 5.60
C GLU A 341 -11.00 -11.52 6.77
N ALA A 342 -10.03 -11.93 7.57
CA ALA A 342 -9.60 -11.24 8.78
C ALA A 342 -10.79 -10.81 9.68
N PRO A 343 -11.58 -11.76 10.23
CA PRO A 343 -12.74 -11.45 11.09
C PRO A 343 -12.33 -10.77 12.39
N GLU A 344 -11.06 -10.92 12.78
CA GLU A 344 -10.47 -10.27 13.93
C GLU A 344 -9.13 -9.64 13.55
N ILE A 345 -8.87 -8.44 14.06
CA ILE A 345 -7.55 -7.79 14.03
C ILE A 345 -7.19 -7.48 15.47
N THR A 346 -6.05 -7.99 15.92
CA THR A 346 -5.55 -7.77 17.28
C THR A 346 -4.30 -6.90 17.24
N LEU A 347 -4.32 -5.81 18.00
CA LEU A 347 -3.15 -4.97 18.27
C LEU A 347 -2.78 -5.15 19.73
N THR A 348 -1.51 -5.50 20.01
CA THR A 348 -1.01 -5.64 21.37
C THR A 348 0.30 -4.86 21.53
N TYR A 349 0.34 -4.00 22.52
CA TYR A 349 1.50 -3.19 22.86
C TYR A 349 2.17 -3.77 24.10
N TYR A 350 3.49 -3.93 24.01
CA TYR A 350 4.32 -4.45 25.09
C TYR A 350 5.42 -3.47 25.48
N THR A 351 5.79 -3.44 26.73
CA THR A 351 6.94 -2.66 27.16
C THR A 351 8.22 -3.13 26.47
N TYR A 352 8.97 -2.19 25.89
CA TYR A 352 10.24 -2.50 25.23
C TYR A 352 11.42 -1.87 25.97
N ASP A 353 11.51 -0.55 26.06
CA ASP A 353 12.55 0.14 26.80
C ASP A 353 12.03 1.43 27.47
N GLY A 354 12.93 2.34 27.86
CA GLY A 354 12.55 3.59 28.50
C GLY A 354 11.80 4.57 27.61
N ASN A 355 11.87 4.43 26.28
CA ASN A 355 11.31 5.35 25.30
C ASN A 355 10.24 4.69 24.40
N TYR A 356 10.32 3.37 24.23
CA TYR A 356 9.52 2.65 23.26
C TYR A 356 8.74 1.50 23.89
N ASP A 357 7.57 1.25 23.32
CA ASP A 357 6.84 0.01 23.41
C ASP A 357 6.95 -0.70 22.05
N SER A 358 6.89 -2.03 22.04
CA SER A 358 6.72 -2.80 20.81
C SER A 358 5.24 -3.03 20.52
N VAL A 359 4.88 -3.16 19.24
CA VAL A 359 3.52 -3.50 18.83
C VAL A 359 3.49 -4.76 18.00
N ALA A 360 2.58 -5.66 18.39
CA ALA A 360 2.23 -6.86 17.64
C ALA A 360 0.90 -6.68 16.93
N VAL A 361 0.85 -7.08 15.66
CA VAL A 361 -0.37 -7.19 14.85
C VAL A 361 -0.67 -8.67 14.65
N ASN A 362 -1.86 -9.12 15.06
CA ASN A 362 -2.28 -10.53 15.00
C ASN A 362 -1.25 -11.49 15.63
N GLY A 363 -0.55 -11.03 16.67
CA GLY A 363 0.45 -11.81 17.39
C GLY A 363 1.87 -11.72 16.83
N THR A 364 2.08 -11.09 15.69
CA THR A 364 3.42 -10.87 15.13
C THR A 364 3.94 -9.50 15.55
N GLU A 365 5.02 -9.51 16.36
CA GLU A 365 5.66 -8.31 16.92
C GLU A 365 6.76 -7.82 15.97
N ARG A 366 6.60 -6.63 15.37
CA ARG A 366 7.47 -6.15 14.29
C ARG A 366 7.91 -4.70 14.39
N TYR A 367 7.24 -3.89 15.20
CA TYR A 367 7.44 -2.46 15.16
C TYR A 367 7.64 -1.89 16.56
N LEU A 368 8.34 -0.76 16.62
CA LEU A 368 8.43 0.10 17.78
C LEU A 368 7.52 1.31 17.63
N VAL A 369 6.93 1.73 18.74
CA VAL A 369 6.12 2.93 18.89
C VAL A 369 6.61 3.70 20.13
N LYS A 370 6.41 5.00 20.19
CA LYS A 370 6.77 5.77 21.39
C LYS A 370 5.84 5.41 22.54
N ASN A 371 6.40 5.02 23.67
CA ASN A 371 5.61 4.69 24.87
C ASN A 371 4.77 5.87 25.37
N ALA A 372 5.21 7.12 25.13
CA ALA A 372 4.45 8.32 25.45
C ALA A 372 3.11 8.39 24.70
N ASP A 373 3.08 7.93 23.44
CA ASP A 373 1.86 7.92 22.60
C ASP A 373 0.91 6.82 23.09
N VAL A 374 1.43 5.62 23.41
CA VAL A 374 0.64 4.52 24.00
C VAL A 374 0.04 4.94 25.34
N ASN A 375 0.84 5.56 26.22
CA ASN A 375 0.36 6.05 27.50
C ASN A 375 -0.69 7.15 27.37
N THR A 376 -0.58 8.00 26.34
CA THR A 376 -1.60 9.02 26.03
C THR A 376 -2.89 8.36 25.58
N LEU A 377 -2.81 7.36 24.71
CA LEU A 377 -3.97 6.59 24.25
C LEU A 377 -4.65 5.88 25.44
N VAL A 378 -3.91 5.21 26.33
CA VAL A 378 -4.46 4.53 27.51
C VAL A 378 -5.24 5.52 28.40
N LYS A 379 -4.74 6.74 28.62
CA LYS A 379 -5.44 7.79 29.37
C LYS A 379 -6.71 8.23 28.64
N GLN A 380 -6.63 8.46 27.35
CA GLN A 380 -7.80 8.85 26.53
C GLN A 380 -8.89 7.79 26.58
N ILE A 381 -8.53 6.49 26.49
CA ILE A 381 -9.47 5.39 26.66
C ILE A 381 -10.17 5.50 28.00
N ALA A 382 -9.42 5.57 29.11
CA ALA A 382 -9.98 5.65 30.47
C ALA A 382 -10.89 6.87 30.69
N GLU A 383 -10.59 8.01 30.07
CA GLU A 383 -11.39 9.22 30.12
C GLU A 383 -12.69 9.10 29.32
N SER A 384 -12.64 8.45 28.17
CA SER A 384 -13.80 8.29 27.27
C SER A 384 -14.90 7.39 27.85
N PHE A 385 -14.59 6.54 28.82
CA PHE A 385 -15.55 5.63 29.47
C PHE A 385 -16.06 6.14 30.82
N LYS A 386 -15.74 7.35 31.24
CA LYS A 386 -16.33 8.01 32.44
C LYS A 386 -17.67 8.64 32.09
#